data_170de82ea865638478b4ac9882bc3184
#
_entry.id   170de82ea865638478b4ac9882bc3184
#
_cell.length_a   1.000
_cell.length_b   1.000
_cell.length_c   1.000
_cell.angle_alpha   90.00
_cell.angle_beta   90.00
_cell.angle_gamma   90.00
#
_symmetry.space_group_name_H-M   'P 1'
#
loop_
_entity.id
_entity.type
_entity.pdbx_description
1 polymer ?
#
loop_
_entity_poly.entity_id
_entity_poly.type
_entity_poly.pdbx_seq_one_letter_code
_entity_poly.pdbx_strand_id
1 'polypeptide(L)'
;MDNIEEKYLPIGTVIEVDNSDLRLIIVGYGVIDEDTNERFDYIGYPYPNGFVSIKATALFNKDRIGKILFYGYKDETYKKMLESAQKLEKERSKEC
;
A
#
# COMPACT_ATOMS: atom_id res chain seq x y z
N MET A 1 14.31 11.35 5.11
CA MET A 1 14.33 11.21 4.42
C MET A 1 14.31 10.16 3.80
N ASP A 2 14.37 9.47 3.90
CA ASP A 2 14.36 8.38 3.49
C ASP A 2 13.14 7.89 3.01
N ASN A 3 12.03 8.41 3.26
CA ASN A 3 10.80 8.01 2.81
C ASN A 3 10.69 8.04 1.36
N ILE A 4 11.41 8.89 0.73
CA ILE A 4 11.38 9.02 -0.68
C ILE A 4 11.79 7.77 -1.37
N GLU A 5 12.65 7.03 -0.71
CA GLU A 5 13.17 5.85 -1.32
C GLU A 5 12.31 4.65 -1.08
N GLU A 6 11.33 4.74 -0.20
CA GLU A 6 10.47 3.62 0.09
C GLU A 6 9.34 3.61 -0.91
N LYS A 7 9.42 2.70 -1.86
CA LYS A 7 8.38 2.57 -2.87
C LYS A 7 7.06 2.22 -2.23
N TYR A 8 7.08 1.35 -1.25
CA TYR A 8 5.88 0.94 -0.55
C TYR A 8 6.10 1.05 0.95
N LEU A 9 5.05 1.46 1.67
CA LEU A 9 5.09 1.51 3.12
C LEU A 9 4.98 0.10 3.68
N PRO A 10 5.56 -0.16 4.86
CA PRO A 10 5.51 -1.52 5.43
C PRO A 10 4.09 -1.97 5.73
N ILE A 11 3.89 -3.29 5.70
CA ILE A 11 2.63 -3.87 6.12
C ILE A 11 2.39 -3.50 7.57
N GLY A 12 1.16 -3.16 7.91
CA GLY A 12 0.82 -2.73 9.26
C GLY A 12 0.89 -1.23 9.46
N THR A 13 1.34 -0.50 8.45
CA THR A 13 1.35 0.96 8.53
C THR A 13 -0.10 1.45 8.56
N VAL A 14 -0.38 2.40 9.44
CA VAL A 14 -1.71 2.99 9.57
C VAL A 14 -1.65 4.38 8.96
N ILE A 15 -2.55 4.64 8.01
CA ILE A 15 -2.59 5.93 7.34
C ILE A 15 -3.98 6.55 7.47
N GLU A 16 -4.03 7.85 7.21
CA GLU A 16 -5.29 8.57 7.13
C GLU A 16 -5.48 8.97 5.68
N VAL A 17 -6.64 8.72 5.14
CA VAL A 17 -6.92 9.05 3.74
C VAL A 17 -6.99 10.56 3.57
N ASP A 18 -6.44 11.04 2.46
CA ASP A 18 -6.38 12.46 2.19
C ASP A 18 -7.79 13.09 2.20
N ASN A 19 -7.91 14.21 2.88
CA ASN A 19 -9.18 14.96 3.02
C ASN A 19 -10.30 14.14 3.64
N SER A 20 -9.95 13.27 4.57
CA SER A 20 -10.93 12.38 5.19
C SER A 20 -10.45 12.00 6.58
N ASP A 21 -11.38 11.50 7.41
CA ASP A 21 -11.02 10.97 8.72
C ASP A 21 -10.85 9.46 8.63
N LEU A 22 -11.01 8.88 7.46
CA LEU A 22 -10.91 7.45 7.29
C LEU A 22 -9.47 6.98 7.51
N ARG A 23 -9.30 5.98 8.34
CA ARG A 23 -7.99 5.41 8.62
C ARG A 23 -7.94 3.98 8.11
N LEU A 24 -6.82 3.62 7.51
CA LEU A 24 -6.65 2.30 6.92
C LEU A 24 -5.34 1.68 7.38
N ILE A 25 -5.34 0.35 7.52
CA ILE A 25 -4.14 -0.41 7.83
C ILE A 25 -3.69 -1.06 6.53
N ILE A 26 -2.47 -0.82 6.11
CA ILE A 26 -1.94 -1.40 4.88
C ILE A 26 -1.67 -2.88 5.11
N VAL A 27 -2.25 -3.72 4.25
CA VAL A 27 -2.10 -5.17 4.37
C VAL A 27 -1.61 -5.83 3.09
N GLY A 28 -1.42 -5.08 2.03
CA GLY A 28 -0.91 -5.65 0.78
C GLY A 28 -0.56 -4.59 -0.23
N TYR A 29 0.04 -5.04 -1.34
CA TYR A 29 0.54 -4.16 -2.39
C TYR A 29 0.15 -4.66 -3.77
N GLY A 30 0.14 -3.76 -4.73
CA GLY A 30 0.05 -4.11 -6.14
C GLY A 30 -1.15 -4.96 -6.51
N VAL A 31 -2.31 -4.57 -6.01
CA VAL A 31 -3.53 -5.35 -6.19
C VAL A 31 -4.23 -4.92 -7.47
N ILE A 32 -4.77 -5.88 -8.20
CA ILE A 32 -5.53 -5.59 -9.41
C ILE A 32 -7.01 -5.87 -9.14
N ASP A 33 -7.85 -4.88 -9.43
CA ASP A 33 -9.29 -5.03 -9.29
C ASP A 33 -9.77 -5.81 -10.51
N GLU A 34 -10.30 -7.00 -10.30
CA GLU A 34 -10.69 -7.86 -11.41
C GLU A 34 -11.85 -7.29 -12.22
N ASP A 35 -12.70 -6.53 -11.61
CA ASP A 35 -13.85 -5.98 -12.31
C ASP A 35 -13.45 -4.89 -13.29
N THR A 36 -12.56 -4.01 -12.92
CA THR A 36 -12.15 -2.90 -13.75
C THR A 36 -10.80 -3.09 -14.41
N ASN A 37 -10.07 -4.12 -13.97
CA ASN A 37 -8.71 -4.40 -14.43
C ASN A 37 -7.75 -3.25 -14.09
N GLU A 38 -8.09 -2.47 -13.08
CA GLU A 38 -7.28 -1.34 -12.65
C GLU A 38 -6.33 -1.79 -11.55
N ARG A 39 -5.10 -1.30 -11.58
CA ARG A 39 -4.08 -1.66 -10.60
C ARG A 39 -3.97 -0.59 -9.53
N PHE A 40 -3.90 -1.02 -8.28
CA PHE A 40 -3.76 -0.12 -7.14
C PHE A 40 -2.47 -0.42 -6.38
N ASP A 41 -1.87 0.61 -5.81
CA ASP A 41 -0.62 0.45 -5.07
C ASP A 41 -0.81 -0.33 -3.79
N TYR A 42 -1.93 -0.16 -3.12
CA TYR A 42 -2.17 -0.72 -1.79
C TYR A 42 -3.54 -1.33 -1.62
N ILE A 43 -3.61 -2.27 -0.70
CA ILE A 43 -4.89 -2.76 -0.22
C ILE A 43 -4.86 -2.57 1.30
N GLY A 44 -5.95 -2.07 1.88
CA GLY A 44 -6.02 -1.77 3.30
C GLY A 44 -7.34 -2.17 3.92
N TYR A 45 -7.31 -2.32 5.24
CA TYR A 45 -8.49 -2.63 6.04
C TYR A 45 -8.81 -1.44 6.93
N PRO A 46 -10.06 -1.25 7.29
CA PRO A 46 -10.43 -0.12 8.17
C PRO A 46 -9.79 -0.25 9.54
N TYR A 47 -9.32 0.85 10.07
CA TYR A 47 -8.79 0.90 11.42
C TYR A 47 -9.90 1.47 12.32
N PRO A 48 -10.12 0.94 13.51
CA PRO A 48 -9.40 -0.15 14.19
C PRO A 48 -10.02 -1.51 13.97
N ASN A 49 -10.96 -1.63 13.08
CA ASN A 49 -11.73 -2.87 12.93
C ASN A 49 -10.94 -4.02 12.29
N GLY A 50 -10.00 -3.70 11.40
CA GLY A 50 -9.32 -4.73 10.66
C GLY A 50 -10.22 -5.25 9.54
N PHE A 51 -10.03 -6.50 9.17
CA PHE A 51 -10.85 -7.09 8.11
C PHE A 51 -12.27 -7.27 8.61
N VAL A 52 -13.21 -6.67 7.93
CA VAL A 52 -14.63 -6.81 8.26
C VAL A 52 -15.32 -7.62 7.17
N SER A 53 -15.10 -7.26 5.93
CA SER A 53 -15.67 -7.98 4.80
C SER A 53 -14.91 -7.54 3.56
N ILE A 54 -15.10 -8.28 2.48
CA ILE A 54 -14.47 -7.93 1.23
C ILE A 54 -14.92 -6.55 0.77
N LYS A 55 -16.18 -6.22 0.98
CA LYS A 55 -16.72 -4.93 0.56
C LYS A 55 -16.12 -3.76 1.33
N ALA A 56 -15.67 -4.00 2.55
CA ALA A 56 -15.08 -2.95 3.36
C ALA A 56 -13.58 -2.82 3.14
N THR A 57 -13.01 -3.65 2.27
CA THR A 57 -11.59 -3.59 1.95
C THR A 57 -11.36 -2.46 0.96
N ALA A 58 -10.32 -1.65 1.20
CA ALA A 58 -10.04 -0.49 0.37
C ALA A 58 -8.85 -0.74 -0.55
N LEU A 59 -9.02 -0.41 -1.82
CA LEU A 59 -7.93 -0.40 -2.78
C LEU A 59 -7.60 1.06 -3.05
N PHE A 60 -6.33 1.43 -2.94
CA PHE A 60 -5.98 2.85 -3.09
C PHE A 60 -4.54 3.02 -3.55
N ASN A 61 -4.27 4.19 -4.10
CA ASN A 61 -2.94 4.53 -4.58
C ASN A 61 -2.25 5.48 -3.61
N LYS A 62 -0.96 5.66 -3.80
CA LYS A 62 -0.16 6.50 -2.90
C LYS A 62 -0.72 7.91 -2.73
N ASP A 63 -1.29 8.44 -3.80
CA ASP A 63 -1.76 9.82 -3.75
C ASP A 63 -2.97 10.00 -2.85
N ARG A 64 -3.56 8.92 -2.35
CA ARG A 64 -4.67 9.02 -1.43
C ARG A 64 -4.23 9.05 0.03
N ILE A 65 -2.93 8.87 0.27
CA ILE A 65 -2.41 8.88 1.65
C ILE A 65 -2.21 10.32 2.07
N GLY A 66 -2.99 10.76 3.05
CA GLY A 66 -2.88 12.11 3.57
C GLY A 66 -1.87 12.23 4.69
N LYS A 67 -1.83 11.22 5.56
CA LYS A 67 -0.97 11.27 6.72
C LYS A 67 -0.60 9.85 7.15
N ILE A 68 0.63 9.64 7.57
CA ILE A 68 1.06 8.37 8.12
C ILE A 68 0.99 8.49 9.63
N LEU A 69 0.13 7.67 10.25
CA LEU A 69 -0.09 7.73 11.69
C LEU A 69 0.81 6.78 12.45
N PHE A 70 1.17 5.67 11.85
CA PHE A 70 2.02 4.67 12.47
C PHE A 70 2.73 3.87 11.40
N TYR A 71 4.06 3.76 11.49
CA TYR A 71 4.82 2.95 10.54
C TYR A 71 4.83 1.51 11.00
N GLY A 72 4.57 0.58 10.06
CA GLY A 72 4.64 -0.84 10.35
C GLY A 72 6.07 -1.28 10.54
N TYR A 73 6.23 -2.57 10.80
CA TYR A 73 7.53 -3.16 11.09
C TYR A 73 8.42 -3.20 9.85
N LYS A 74 9.65 -2.78 10.00
CA LYS A 74 10.63 -2.79 8.91
C LYS A 74 11.85 -3.59 9.34
N ASP A 75 12.37 -4.42 8.44
CA ASP A 75 13.60 -5.15 8.69
C ASP A 75 14.28 -5.46 7.35
N GLU A 76 15.28 -6.33 7.35
CA GLU A 76 16.00 -6.67 6.14
C GLU A 76 15.09 -7.35 5.12
N THR A 77 14.16 -8.16 5.59
CA THR A 77 13.22 -8.84 4.71
C THR A 77 12.36 -7.84 3.95
N TYR A 78 11.93 -6.79 4.65
CA TYR A 78 11.15 -5.73 4.02
C TYR A 78 11.97 -5.01 2.96
N LYS A 79 13.24 -4.73 3.26
CA LYS A 79 14.10 -4.05 2.28
C LYS A 79 14.29 -4.88 1.03
N LYS A 80 14.45 -6.18 1.19
CA LYS A 80 14.60 -7.08 0.05
C LYS A 80 13.33 -7.12 -0.77
N MET A 81 12.19 -7.07 -0.13
CA MET A 81 10.92 -7.03 -0.84
C MET A 81 10.81 -5.76 -1.67
N LEU A 82 11.24 -4.62 -1.12
CA LEU A 82 11.20 -3.36 -1.87
C LEU A 82 12.09 -3.44 -3.11
N GLU A 83 13.26 -4.02 -2.98
CA GLU A 83 14.17 -4.15 -4.12
C GLU A 83 13.57 -5.02 -5.19
N SER A 84 12.95 -6.13 -4.79
CA SER A 84 12.30 -7.01 -5.74
C SER A 84 11.14 -6.34 -6.45
N ALA A 85 10.35 -5.58 -5.71
CA ALA A 85 9.21 -4.89 -6.29
C ALA A 85 9.66 -3.85 -7.31
N GLN A 86 10.72 -3.12 -7.00
CA GLN A 86 11.23 -2.11 -7.91
C GLN A 86 11.76 -2.75 -9.19
N LYS A 87 12.42 -3.88 -9.04
CA LYS A 87 12.96 -4.59 -10.18
C LYS A 87 11.85 -5.08 -11.10
N LEU A 88 10.80 -5.64 -10.52
CA LEU A 88 9.68 -6.12 -11.31
C LEU A 88 8.99 -4.99 -12.05
N GLU A 89 8.89 -3.84 -11.43
CA GLU A 89 8.25 -2.71 -12.08
C GLU A 89 9.06 -2.21 -13.26
N LYS A 90 10.37 -2.23 -13.13
CA LYS A 90 11.21 -1.83 -14.24
C LYS A 90 11.05 -2.78 -15.41
N GLU A 91 10.97 -4.06 -15.12
CA GLU A 91 10.81 -5.06 -16.18
C GLU A 91 9.47 -4.90 -16.88
N ARG A 92 8.42 -4.59 -16.12
CA ARG A 92 7.12 -4.36 -16.73
C ARG A 92 7.14 -3.15 -17.64
N SER A 93 7.80 -2.10 -17.20
CA SER A 93 7.89 -0.89 -17.99
C SER A 93 8.56 -1.16 -19.32
N LYS A 94 9.56 -2.02 -19.32
CA LYS A 94 10.26 -2.33 -20.55
C LYS A 94 9.40 -3.12 -21.51
N GLU A 95 8.50 -3.91 -20.99
CA GLU A 95 7.65 -4.73 -21.85
C GLU A 95 6.56 -3.93 -22.52
N CYS A 96 6.22 -2.81 -21.98
CA CYS A 96 5.23 -1.95 -22.58
C CYS A 96 5.84 -1.02 -23.62
#